data_34bd71411b37275947f2c5d2ab8eb684
#
_entry.id   34bd71411b37275947f2c5d2ab8eb684
#
_cell.length_a   1.000
_cell.length_b   1.000
_cell.length_c   1.000
_cell.angle_alpha   90.00
_cell.angle_beta   90.00
_cell.angle_gamma   90.00
#
_symmetry.space_group_name_H-M   'P 1'
#
loop_
_entity.id
_entity.type
_entity.pdbx_description
1 polymer ?
#
loop_
_entity_poly.entity_id
_entity_poly.type
_entity_poly.pdbx_seq_one_letter_code
_entity_poly.pdbx_strand_id
1 'polypeptide(L)'
;MYTKHKWQSDVHFNFSYALNLPKNYDEKKKYPLVLFLHGAGERGDDLDLACRHGFMKHVRESDKDYPFICVAPQCPYEKYWACYTESLLAFLDYLCETLPVDLDRVYLTGLSMGGTGTWMLTMAAPERFAAVAPICGSGIYWYGKQFEKIPVMVYHGDCDDVVPVSNSVEMVSSVNRNGGHAEIKICYGLGHNAWDVAYAGDELANWLLSHKKSK
;
A
#
# COMPACT_ATOMS: atom_id res chain seq x y z
N MET A 1 17.15 1.81 -8.04
CA MET A 1 17.02 1.95 -9.51
C MET A 1 15.56 1.77 -9.90
N TYR A 2 14.97 2.74 -10.60
CA TYR A 2 13.56 2.71 -11.07
C TYR A 2 13.49 2.03 -12.43
N THR A 3 12.54 1.09 -12.60
CA THR A 3 12.29 0.37 -13.86
C THR A 3 10.79 0.09 -14.04
N LYS A 4 10.38 -0.17 -15.28
CA LYS A 4 8.99 -0.50 -15.67
C LYS A 4 8.95 -1.93 -16.18
N HIS A 5 7.95 -2.69 -15.72
CA HIS A 5 7.78 -4.10 -16.03
C HIS A 5 6.34 -4.43 -16.38
N LYS A 6 6.12 -5.61 -16.95
CA LYS A 6 4.82 -6.22 -17.14
C LYS A 6 4.87 -7.65 -16.58
N TRP A 7 4.00 -7.94 -15.62
CA TRP A 7 3.75 -9.29 -15.17
C TRP A 7 2.67 -9.93 -16.03
N GLN A 8 2.87 -11.20 -16.44
CA GLN A 8 1.95 -11.95 -17.26
C GLN A 8 1.51 -13.22 -16.53
N SER A 9 0.23 -13.52 -16.60
CA SER A 9 -0.43 -14.69 -16.04
C SER A 9 -1.50 -15.17 -17.02
N ASP A 10 -1.70 -16.46 -17.12
CA ASP A 10 -2.76 -17.06 -17.95
C ASP A 10 -4.12 -17.07 -17.24
N VAL A 11 -4.15 -16.86 -15.92
CA VAL A 11 -5.35 -16.98 -15.08
C VAL A 11 -5.74 -15.64 -14.46
N HIS A 12 -4.75 -14.79 -14.10
CA HIS A 12 -4.93 -13.53 -13.40
C HIS A 12 -4.74 -12.35 -14.34
N PHE A 13 -5.21 -11.16 -13.90
CA PHE A 13 -4.99 -9.93 -14.64
C PHE A 13 -3.49 -9.59 -14.71
N ASN A 14 -3.03 -9.21 -15.90
CA ASN A 14 -1.62 -8.89 -16.16
C ASN A 14 -1.32 -7.43 -15.81
N PHE A 15 -0.59 -7.21 -14.73
CA PHE A 15 -0.22 -5.86 -14.30
C PHE A 15 1.04 -5.36 -15.01
N SER A 16 0.96 -4.12 -15.54
CA SER A 16 2.16 -3.30 -15.70
C SER A 16 2.51 -2.72 -14.33
N TYR A 17 3.78 -2.65 -13.98
CA TYR A 17 4.19 -2.15 -12.67
C TYR A 17 5.52 -1.39 -12.72
N ALA A 18 5.64 -0.41 -11.87
CA ALA A 18 6.89 0.29 -11.58
C ALA A 18 7.62 -0.43 -10.45
N LEU A 19 8.92 -0.56 -10.60
CA LEU A 19 9.83 -1.16 -9.63
C LEU A 19 10.92 -0.17 -9.26
N ASN A 20 11.11 0.08 -7.98
CA ASN A 20 12.25 0.82 -7.45
C ASN A 20 13.06 -0.08 -6.50
N LEU A 21 14.31 -0.31 -6.86
CA LEU A 21 15.27 -1.08 -6.07
C LEU A 21 16.18 -0.13 -5.26
N PRO A 22 16.69 -0.56 -4.10
CA PRO A 22 17.74 0.16 -3.37
C PRO A 22 18.92 0.54 -4.29
N LYS A 23 19.63 1.64 -4.00
CA LYS A 23 20.80 2.06 -4.80
C LYS A 23 21.90 1.00 -4.80
N ASN A 24 22.13 0.35 -3.64
CA ASN A 24 23.11 -0.71 -3.47
C ASN A 24 22.45 -2.11 -3.45
N TYR A 25 21.56 -2.36 -4.42
CA TYR A 25 20.85 -3.62 -4.53
C TYR A 25 21.82 -4.79 -4.79
N ASP A 26 21.64 -5.87 -4.03
CA ASP A 26 22.41 -7.11 -4.10
C ASP A 26 21.43 -8.30 -4.03
N GLU A 27 21.34 -9.07 -5.08
CA GLU A 27 20.43 -10.23 -5.18
C GLU A 27 20.64 -11.30 -4.09
N LYS A 28 21.82 -11.29 -3.44
CA LYS A 28 22.13 -12.21 -2.35
C LYS A 28 21.59 -11.77 -0.99
N LYS A 29 21.09 -10.53 -0.90
CA LYS A 29 20.48 -9.98 0.33
C LYS A 29 18.96 -10.04 0.24
N LYS A 30 18.31 -10.14 1.39
CA LYS A 30 16.85 -10.01 1.50
C LYS A 30 16.46 -8.58 1.85
N TYR A 31 15.40 -8.08 1.19
CA TYR A 31 14.92 -6.71 1.36
C TYR A 31 13.45 -6.69 1.78
N PRO A 32 13.04 -5.72 2.62
CA PRO A 32 11.63 -5.41 2.79
C PRO A 32 10.99 -5.08 1.45
N LEU A 33 9.71 -5.41 1.30
CA LEU A 33 8.89 -5.06 0.13
C LEU A 33 7.78 -4.10 0.56
N VAL A 34 7.65 -2.98 -0.14
CA VAL A 34 6.49 -2.10 -0.05
C VAL A 34 5.69 -2.18 -1.34
N LEU A 35 4.47 -2.70 -1.27
CA LEU A 35 3.50 -2.67 -2.36
C LEU A 35 2.67 -1.38 -2.21
N PHE A 36 2.66 -0.54 -3.24
CA PHE A 36 1.93 0.72 -3.27
C PHE A 36 0.78 0.67 -4.29
N LEU A 37 -0.42 0.99 -3.85
CA LEU A 37 -1.62 1.07 -4.68
C LEU A 37 -2.02 2.53 -4.90
N HIS A 38 -2.04 2.98 -6.14
CA HIS A 38 -2.40 4.34 -6.55
C HIS A 38 -3.91 4.62 -6.47
N GLY A 39 -4.31 5.87 -6.61
CA GLY A 39 -5.70 6.33 -6.61
C GLY A 39 -6.44 6.11 -7.94
N ALA A 40 -7.70 6.54 -7.99
CA ALA A 40 -8.55 6.35 -9.17
C ALA A 40 -8.10 7.18 -10.39
N GLY A 41 -7.47 8.32 -10.16
CA GLY A 41 -6.99 9.21 -11.22
C GLY A 41 -5.78 8.68 -12.00
N GLU A 42 -5.08 7.67 -11.47
CA GLU A 42 -3.87 7.09 -12.03
C GLU A 42 -4.11 5.75 -12.75
N ARG A 43 -5.40 5.36 -12.90
CA ARG A 43 -5.79 4.17 -13.67
C ARG A 43 -5.44 4.32 -15.15
N GLY A 44 -5.23 3.21 -15.82
CA GLY A 44 -4.98 3.17 -17.26
C GLY A 44 -3.86 2.24 -17.66
N ASP A 45 -3.16 2.62 -18.71
CA ASP A 45 -2.05 1.90 -19.35
C ASP A 45 -0.74 2.74 -19.45
N ASP A 46 -0.79 3.98 -18.98
CA ASP A 46 0.38 4.84 -18.81
C ASP A 46 0.94 4.70 -17.38
N LEU A 47 1.98 3.90 -17.24
CA LEU A 47 2.56 3.57 -15.93
C LEU A 47 3.18 4.79 -15.20
N ASP A 48 3.48 5.89 -15.91
CA ASP A 48 3.95 7.12 -15.26
C ASP A 48 2.84 7.76 -14.40
N LEU A 49 1.58 7.54 -14.73
CA LEU A 49 0.46 7.98 -13.90
C LEU A 49 0.48 7.28 -12.53
N ALA A 50 0.72 5.96 -12.48
CA ALA A 50 0.80 5.21 -11.22
C ALA A 50 1.88 5.73 -10.25
N CYS A 51 2.83 6.51 -10.77
CA CYS A 51 3.93 7.10 -10.01
C CYS A 51 3.81 8.63 -9.82
N ARG A 52 2.67 9.23 -10.22
CA ARG A 52 2.46 10.68 -10.17
C ARG A 52 2.29 11.21 -8.75
N HIS A 53 1.69 10.41 -7.87
CA HIS A 53 1.38 10.75 -6.48
C HIS A 53 1.83 9.65 -5.53
N GLY A 54 1.84 9.95 -4.24
CA GLY A 54 1.98 8.97 -3.17
C GLY A 54 3.38 8.40 -2.99
N PHE A 55 3.43 7.18 -2.46
CA PHE A 55 4.65 6.58 -1.95
C PHE A 55 5.70 6.31 -3.03
N MET A 56 5.29 5.79 -4.21
CA MET A 56 6.24 5.55 -5.30
C MET A 56 6.87 6.84 -5.83
N LYS A 57 6.09 7.94 -5.93
CA LYS A 57 6.63 9.26 -6.27
C LYS A 57 7.69 9.69 -5.27
N HIS A 58 7.35 9.63 -3.96
CA HIS A 58 8.27 10.02 -2.89
C HIS A 58 9.59 9.25 -2.95
N VAL A 59 9.53 7.93 -3.09
CA VAL A 59 10.73 7.07 -3.17
C VAL A 59 11.55 7.36 -4.42
N ARG A 60 10.91 7.57 -5.57
CA ARG A 60 11.58 7.81 -6.86
C ARG A 60 12.27 9.17 -6.92
N GLU A 61 11.63 10.20 -6.36
CA GLU A 61 12.12 11.58 -6.43
C GLU A 61 13.07 11.95 -5.28
N SER A 62 13.20 11.08 -4.29
CA SER A 62 14.09 11.28 -3.16
C SER A 62 15.56 10.99 -3.52
N ASP A 63 16.48 11.81 -3.01
CA ASP A 63 17.91 11.53 -3.07
C ASP A 63 18.37 10.43 -2.11
N LYS A 64 17.48 9.98 -1.21
CA LYS A 64 17.77 8.95 -0.21
C LYS A 64 17.88 7.56 -0.83
N ASP A 65 18.67 6.72 -0.20
CA ASP A 65 18.73 5.29 -0.48
C ASP A 65 17.80 4.56 0.50
N TYR A 66 16.62 4.20 0.05
CA TYR A 66 15.69 3.42 0.86
C TYR A 66 16.10 1.94 0.90
N PRO A 67 16.12 1.31 2.08
CA PRO A 67 16.59 -0.07 2.23
C PRO A 67 15.51 -1.10 1.88
N PHE A 68 14.59 -0.80 0.97
CA PHE A 68 13.47 -1.66 0.58
C PHE A 68 13.21 -1.64 -0.92
N ILE A 69 12.58 -2.69 -1.41
CA ILE A 69 12.01 -2.78 -2.75
C ILE A 69 10.63 -2.10 -2.71
N CYS A 70 10.36 -1.17 -3.63
CA CYS A 70 9.04 -0.55 -3.77
C CYS A 70 8.43 -0.93 -5.12
N VAL A 71 7.19 -1.41 -5.10
CA VAL A 71 6.45 -1.85 -6.30
C VAL A 71 5.12 -1.13 -6.37
N ALA A 72 4.79 -0.60 -7.55
CA ALA A 72 3.51 0.06 -7.85
C ALA A 72 2.90 -0.55 -9.11
N PRO A 73 1.96 -1.50 -9.00
CA PRO A 73 1.19 -1.95 -10.15
C PRO A 73 0.24 -0.86 -10.63
N GLN A 74 -0.19 -0.93 -11.89
CA GLN A 74 -1.20 -0.04 -12.44
C GLN A 74 -2.54 -0.77 -12.60
N CYS A 75 -3.59 -0.19 -12.00
CA CYS A 75 -4.97 -0.64 -12.16
C CYS A 75 -5.49 -0.17 -13.53
N PRO A 76 -6.16 -1.00 -14.32
CA PRO A 76 -6.75 -0.59 -15.58
C PRO A 76 -7.89 0.41 -15.38
N TYR A 77 -8.18 1.19 -16.41
CA TYR A 77 -9.12 2.32 -16.34
C TYR A 77 -10.54 1.93 -15.92
N GLU A 78 -11.02 0.78 -16.36
CA GLU A 78 -12.42 0.37 -16.21
C GLU A 78 -12.74 -0.27 -14.85
N LYS A 79 -11.76 -0.49 -13.99
CA LYS A 79 -11.89 -1.26 -12.76
C LYS A 79 -11.33 -0.53 -11.55
N TYR A 80 -11.49 -1.16 -10.40
CA TYR A 80 -10.98 -0.71 -9.10
C TYR A 80 -10.15 -1.83 -8.47
N TRP A 81 -9.25 -1.51 -7.53
CA TRP A 81 -8.39 -2.50 -6.88
C TRP A 81 -9.16 -3.65 -6.25
N ALA A 82 -10.34 -3.39 -5.70
CA ALA A 82 -11.20 -4.42 -5.12
C ALA A 82 -11.61 -5.53 -6.12
N CYS A 83 -11.63 -5.24 -7.42
CA CYS A 83 -11.92 -6.23 -8.46
C CYS A 83 -10.73 -7.16 -8.75
N TYR A 84 -9.56 -6.85 -8.23
CA TYR A 84 -8.31 -7.55 -8.54
C TYR A 84 -7.62 -8.14 -7.31
N THR A 85 -8.35 -8.36 -6.21
CA THR A 85 -7.77 -8.88 -4.96
C THR A 85 -6.99 -10.18 -5.19
N GLU A 86 -7.58 -11.17 -5.87
CA GLU A 86 -6.90 -12.43 -6.20
C GLU A 86 -5.70 -12.23 -7.11
N SER A 87 -5.83 -11.39 -8.15
CA SER A 87 -4.72 -11.06 -9.06
C SER A 87 -3.59 -10.32 -8.35
N LEU A 88 -3.91 -9.45 -7.39
CA LEU A 88 -2.89 -8.75 -6.58
C LEU A 88 -2.17 -9.72 -5.64
N LEU A 89 -2.86 -10.71 -5.07
CA LEU A 89 -2.22 -11.73 -4.24
C LEU A 89 -1.30 -12.62 -5.08
N ALA A 90 -1.75 -13.08 -6.24
CA ALA A 90 -0.90 -13.84 -7.15
C ALA A 90 0.30 -13.01 -7.68
N PHE A 91 0.09 -11.72 -7.92
CA PHE A 91 1.18 -10.80 -8.26
C PHE A 91 2.17 -10.60 -7.11
N LEU A 92 1.69 -10.53 -5.87
CA LEU A 92 2.54 -10.48 -4.68
C LEU A 92 3.36 -11.77 -4.52
N ASP A 93 2.76 -12.94 -4.81
CA ASP A 93 3.49 -14.22 -4.84
C ASP A 93 4.62 -14.18 -5.87
N TYR A 94 4.32 -13.77 -7.09
CA TYR A 94 5.32 -13.60 -8.15
C TYR A 94 6.48 -12.69 -7.71
N LEU A 95 6.18 -11.54 -7.08
CA LEU A 95 7.23 -10.63 -6.57
C LEU A 95 8.09 -11.30 -5.49
N CYS A 96 7.47 -12.05 -4.58
CA CYS A 96 8.17 -12.75 -3.51
C CYS A 96 9.04 -13.93 -4.01
N GLU A 97 8.68 -14.54 -5.13
CA GLU A 97 9.42 -15.62 -5.77
C GLU A 97 10.57 -15.12 -6.64
N THR A 98 10.38 -13.99 -7.33
CA THR A 98 11.34 -13.49 -8.33
C THR A 98 12.30 -12.43 -7.79
N LEU A 99 11.96 -11.77 -6.69
CA LEU A 99 12.81 -10.79 -6.03
C LEU A 99 13.28 -11.31 -4.65
N PRO A 100 14.43 -10.89 -4.16
CA PRO A 100 14.94 -11.30 -2.86
C PRO A 100 14.21 -10.60 -1.71
N VAL A 101 12.93 -10.90 -1.56
CA VAL A 101 12.06 -10.32 -0.53
C VAL A 101 12.28 -10.97 0.82
N ASP A 102 12.37 -10.17 1.89
CA ASP A 102 12.22 -10.63 3.27
C ASP A 102 10.72 -10.82 3.56
N LEU A 103 10.27 -12.07 3.56
CA LEU A 103 8.85 -12.42 3.71
C LEU A 103 8.25 -12.01 5.07
N ASP A 104 9.09 -11.71 6.07
CA ASP A 104 8.65 -11.17 7.35
C ASP A 104 8.45 -9.65 7.31
N ARG A 105 8.87 -8.97 6.24
CA ARG A 105 8.82 -7.51 6.08
C ARG A 105 8.18 -7.11 4.75
N VAL A 106 6.95 -7.55 4.55
CA VAL A 106 6.11 -7.17 3.41
C VAL A 106 5.08 -6.15 3.91
N TYR A 107 5.03 -5.00 3.28
CA TYR A 107 4.16 -3.88 3.65
C TYR A 107 3.25 -3.50 2.50
N LEU A 108 2.09 -2.94 2.85
CA LEU A 108 1.11 -2.47 1.88
C LEU A 108 0.65 -1.06 2.24
N THR A 109 0.65 -0.18 1.27
CA THR A 109 0.10 1.17 1.41
C THR A 109 -0.57 1.61 0.11
N GLY A 110 -1.47 2.56 0.19
CA GLY A 110 -2.13 3.12 -0.99
C GLY A 110 -3.01 4.31 -0.63
N LEU A 111 -3.33 5.13 -1.61
CA LEU A 111 -4.11 6.35 -1.45
C LEU A 111 -5.49 6.25 -2.11
N SER A 112 -6.53 6.83 -1.49
CA SER A 112 -7.88 6.91 -2.05
C SER A 112 -8.41 5.51 -2.46
N MET A 113 -8.66 5.27 -3.73
CA MET A 113 -8.95 3.94 -4.28
C MET A 113 -7.92 2.89 -3.84
N GLY A 114 -6.62 3.25 -3.81
CA GLY A 114 -5.54 2.40 -3.32
C GLY A 114 -5.57 2.20 -1.79
N GLY A 115 -6.05 3.19 -1.04
CA GLY A 115 -6.32 3.06 0.40
C GLY A 115 -7.42 2.03 0.67
N THR A 116 -8.50 2.07 -0.12
CA THR A 116 -9.54 1.03 -0.13
C THR A 116 -8.95 -0.34 -0.53
N GLY A 117 -8.13 -0.37 -1.58
CA GLY A 117 -7.40 -1.59 -2.00
C GLY A 117 -6.51 -2.14 -0.89
N THR A 118 -5.85 -1.28 -0.11
CA THR A 118 -5.04 -1.66 1.05
C THR A 118 -5.89 -2.36 2.11
N TRP A 119 -7.04 -1.79 2.49
CA TRP A 119 -7.97 -2.44 3.40
C TRP A 119 -8.44 -3.81 2.87
N MET A 120 -8.90 -3.86 1.61
CA MET A 120 -9.46 -5.07 0.99
C MET A 120 -8.44 -6.19 0.84
N LEU A 121 -7.23 -5.88 0.37
CA LEU A 121 -6.18 -6.88 0.17
C LEU A 121 -5.68 -7.45 1.50
N THR A 122 -5.56 -6.59 2.52
CA THR A 122 -5.21 -7.03 3.88
C THR A 122 -6.29 -7.92 4.50
N MET A 123 -7.58 -7.59 4.32
CA MET A 123 -8.68 -8.45 4.79
C MET A 123 -8.65 -9.83 4.15
N ALA A 124 -8.27 -9.92 2.88
CA ALA A 124 -8.24 -11.19 2.14
C ALA A 124 -7.06 -12.09 2.55
N ALA A 125 -5.91 -11.52 2.92
CA ALA A 125 -4.70 -12.26 3.27
C ALA A 125 -3.88 -11.51 4.34
N PRO A 126 -4.40 -11.43 5.58
CA PRO A 126 -3.77 -10.67 6.65
C PRO A 126 -2.36 -11.17 7.01
N GLU A 127 -2.11 -12.47 6.92
CA GLU A 127 -0.82 -13.10 7.22
C GLU A 127 0.31 -12.70 6.27
N ARG A 128 -0.02 -12.06 5.15
CA ARG A 128 0.98 -11.63 4.16
C ARG A 128 1.74 -10.39 4.61
N PHE A 129 1.16 -9.55 5.44
CA PHE A 129 1.67 -8.20 5.71
C PHE A 129 2.20 -8.06 7.14
N ALA A 130 3.34 -7.37 7.27
CA ALA A 130 3.93 -7.00 8.56
C ALA A 130 3.32 -5.72 9.14
N ALA A 131 2.92 -4.79 8.29
CA ALA A 131 2.19 -3.56 8.62
C ALA A 131 1.53 -3.00 7.36
N VAL A 132 0.45 -2.23 7.52
CA VAL A 132 -0.26 -1.62 6.40
C VAL A 132 -0.64 -0.17 6.68
N ALA A 133 -0.67 0.64 5.62
CA ALA A 133 -1.02 2.06 5.74
C ALA A 133 -2.03 2.48 4.65
N PRO A 134 -3.34 2.33 4.90
CA PRO A 134 -4.39 2.84 4.03
C PRO A 134 -4.57 4.35 4.22
N ILE A 135 -4.43 5.13 3.14
CA ILE A 135 -4.56 6.59 3.17
C ILE A 135 -5.88 7.00 2.52
N CYS A 136 -6.73 7.76 3.22
CA CYS A 136 -8.04 8.30 2.80
C CYS A 136 -8.87 7.30 1.98
N GLY A 137 -8.92 6.04 2.42
CA GLY A 137 -9.68 4.96 1.79
C GLY A 137 -10.79 4.42 2.68
N SER A 138 -11.74 3.70 2.08
CA SER A 138 -12.83 3.03 2.78
C SER A 138 -12.52 1.57 3.02
N GLY A 139 -12.82 1.07 4.22
CA GLY A 139 -12.79 -0.35 4.55
C GLY A 139 -14.17 -0.90 4.87
N ILE A 140 -14.24 -2.16 5.28
CA ILE A 140 -15.46 -2.82 5.73
C ILE A 140 -15.32 -3.13 7.22
N TYR A 141 -15.93 -2.31 8.08
CA TYR A 141 -15.65 -2.27 9.51
C TYR A 141 -15.92 -3.58 10.27
N TRP A 142 -16.84 -4.44 9.83
CA TRP A 142 -17.07 -5.73 10.49
C TRP A 142 -15.95 -6.76 10.26
N TYR A 143 -14.98 -6.47 9.40
CA TYR A 143 -13.79 -7.30 9.23
C TYR A 143 -12.60 -6.89 10.13
N GLY A 144 -12.81 -6.02 11.12
CA GLY A 144 -11.74 -5.52 12.02
C GLY A 144 -10.91 -6.64 12.69
N LYS A 145 -11.51 -7.81 12.95
CA LYS A 145 -10.81 -8.98 13.51
C LYS A 145 -9.67 -9.49 12.62
N GLN A 146 -9.74 -9.31 11.32
CA GLN A 146 -8.68 -9.74 10.39
C GLN A 146 -7.37 -8.96 10.60
N PHE A 147 -7.44 -7.80 11.28
CA PHE A 147 -6.29 -6.94 11.55
C PHE A 147 -5.71 -7.10 12.96
N GLU A 148 -6.14 -8.12 13.73
CA GLU A 148 -5.70 -8.31 15.12
C GLU A 148 -4.18 -8.35 15.30
N LYS A 149 -3.46 -8.91 14.33
CA LYS A 149 -2.00 -9.07 14.38
C LYS A 149 -1.23 -8.11 13.48
N ILE A 150 -1.92 -7.17 12.82
CA ILE A 150 -1.31 -6.30 11.82
C ILE A 150 -1.37 -4.86 12.31
N PRO A 151 -0.24 -4.19 12.56
CA PRO A 151 -0.21 -2.76 12.80
C PRO A 151 -0.77 -1.99 11.60
N VAL A 152 -1.65 -1.01 11.88
CA VAL A 152 -2.30 -0.18 10.87
C VAL A 152 -2.07 1.29 11.18
N MET A 153 -1.55 2.06 10.21
CA MET A 153 -1.44 3.52 10.27
C MET A 153 -2.30 4.16 9.19
N VAL A 154 -3.24 4.98 9.61
CA VAL A 154 -4.18 5.65 8.70
C VAL A 154 -3.92 7.15 8.67
N TYR A 155 -3.99 7.77 7.49
CA TYR A 155 -4.06 9.23 7.34
C TYR A 155 -5.35 9.60 6.62
N HIS A 156 -6.06 10.63 7.10
CA HIS A 156 -7.30 11.08 6.48
C HIS A 156 -7.54 12.56 6.75
N GLY A 157 -7.97 13.31 5.72
CA GLY A 157 -8.40 14.70 5.90
C GLY A 157 -9.77 14.78 6.56
N ASP A 158 -9.95 15.67 7.50
CA ASP A 158 -11.25 15.87 8.18
C ASP A 158 -12.30 16.58 7.30
N CYS A 159 -11.84 17.27 6.25
CA CYS A 159 -12.68 17.93 5.25
C CYS A 159 -12.78 17.13 3.94
N ASP A 160 -12.52 15.82 3.97
CA ASP A 160 -12.60 14.95 2.78
C ASP A 160 -14.06 14.79 2.32
N ASP A 161 -14.37 15.36 1.16
CA ASP A 161 -15.69 15.35 0.51
C ASP A 161 -15.86 14.24 -0.55
N VAL A 162 -14.79 13.45 -0.79
CA VAL A 162 -14.80 12.30 -1.72
C VAL A 162 -14.98 10.99 -0.96
N VAL A 163 -14.17 10.77 0.07
CA VAL A 163 -14.26 9.64 1.00
C VAL A 163 -14.40 10.19 2.41
N PRO A 164 -15.60 10.14 3.02
CA PRO A 164 -15.79 10.69 4.36
C PRO A 164 -14.82 10.09 5.39
N VAL A 165 -14.22 10.93 6.22
CA VAL A 165 -13.26 10.53 7.26
C VAL A 165 -13.82 9.48 8.22
N SER A 166 -15.16 9.44 8.40
CA SER A 166 -15.86 8.43 9.19
C SER A 166 -15.54 6.99 8.78
N ASN A 167 -15.28 6.74 7.48
CA ASN A 167 -14.86 5.41 7.00
C ASN A 167 -13.58 4.93 7.69
N SER A 168 -12.58 5.79 7.79
CA SER A 168 -11.33 5.48 8.47
C SER A 168 -11.49 5.38 9.98
N VAL A 169 -12.28 6.27 10.59
CA VAL A 169 -12.57 6.25 12.03
C VAL A 169 -13.27 4.96 12.44
N GLU A 170 -14.27 4.52 11.67
CA GLU A 170 -14.99 3.27 11.91
C GLU A 170 -14.09 2.05 11.77
N MET A 171 -13.22 2.01 10.74
CA MET A 171 -12.26 0.93 10.55
C MET A 171 -11.27 0.84 11.71
N VAL A 172 -10.62 1.95 12.09
CA VAL A 172 -9.68 2.01 13.21
C VAL A 172 -10.34 1.60 14.51
N SER A 173 -11.55 2.10 14.77
CA SER A 173 -12.34 1.71 15.94
C SER A 173 -12.65 0.21 15.94
N SER A 174 -13.00 -0.36 14.79
CA SER A 174 -13.29 -1.78 14.66
C SER A 174 -12.05 -2.64 14.88
N VAL A 175 -10.92 -2.30 14.28
CA VAL A 175 -9.64 -3.02 14.48
C VAL A 175 -9.29 -3.04 15.97
N ASN A 176 -9.31 -1.88 16.65
CA ASN A 176 -8.93 -1.76 18.05
C ASN A 176 -9.90 -2.50 18.99
N ARG A 177 -11.23 -2.47 18.72
CA ARG A 177 -12.21 -3.25 19.50
C ARG A 177 -12.04 -4.76 19.35
N ASN A 178 -11.42 -5.22 18.27
CA ASN A 178 -11.15 -6.63 18.02
C ASN A 178 -9.73 -7.07 18.45
N GLY A 179 -9.03 -6.24 19.24
CA GLY A 179 -7.72 -6.57 19.81
C GLY A 179 -6.53 -6.25 18.92
N GLY A 180 -6.75 -5.60 17.76
CA GLY A 180 -5.68 -5.13 16.89
C GLY A 180 -5.10 -3.79 17.32
N HIS A 181 -4.15 -3.28 16.57
CA HIS A 181 -3.50 -1.99 16.80
C HIS A 181 -3.56 -1.13 15.54
N ALA A 182 -4.49 -0.18 15.53
CA ALA A 182 -4.66 0.79 14.47
C ALA A 182 -4.61 2.22 15.01
N GLU A 183 -3.84 3.06 14.35
CA GLU A 183 -3.73 4.49 14.64
C GLU A 183 -4.27 5.30 13.44
N ILE A 184 -4.88 6.45 13.72
CA ILE A 184 -5.32 7.40 12.71
C ILE A 184 -4.71 8.78 12.97
N LYS A 185 -4.11 9.36 11.95
CA LYS A 185 -3.69 10.75 11.89
C LYS A 185 -4.69 11.56 11.10
N ILE A 186 -5.49 12.34 11.79
CA ILE A 186 -6.42 13.28 11.16
C ILE A 186 -5.64 14.49 10.66
N CYS A 187 -5.71 14.74 9.37
CA CYS A 187 -5.10 15.89 8.72
C CYS A 187 -6.11 17.05 8.73
N TYR A 188 -6.09 17.87 9.78
CA TYR A 188 -7.06 18.94 9.99
C TYR A 188 -7.01 20.01 8.89
N GLY A 189 -8.18 20.39 8.39
CA GLY A 189 -8.35 21.37 7.32
C GLY A 189 -8.01 20.84 5.92
N LEU A 190 -7.64 19.55 5.79
CA LEU A 190 -7.38 18.93 4.50
C LEU A 190 -8.60 18.20 3.96
N GLY A 191 -8.78 18.30 2.65
CA GLY A 191 -9.73 17.50 1.88
C GLY A 191 -9.19 16.11 1.56
N HIS A 192 -9.50 15.61 0.36
CA HIS A 192 -9.17 14.24 -0.05
C HIS A 192 -7.67 13.96 -0.18
N ASN A 193 -6.84 14.98 -0.32
CA ASN A 193 -5.40 14.84 -0.60
C ASN A 193 -4.51 14.59 0.63
N ALA A 194 -5.01 13.88 1.65
CA ALA A 194 -4.24 13.52 2.85
C ALA A 194 -2.92 12.77 2.56
N TRP A 195 -2.79 12.17 1.37
CA TRP A 195 -1.53 11.53 0.92
C TRP A 195 -0.36 12.51 0.78
N ASP A 196 -0.61 13.81 0.56
CA ASP A 196 0.45 14.80 0.49
C ASP A 196 1.15 14.96 1.84
N VAL A 197 0.43 14.76 2.94
CA VAL A 197 0.98 14.71 4.31
C VAL A 197 1.55 13.33 4.62
N ALA A 198 0.81 12.27 4.33
CA ALA A 198 1.20 10.89 4.67
C ALA A 198 2.54 10.48 4.06
N TYR A 199 2.81 10.93 2.83
CA TYR A 199 4.02 10.60 2.10
C TYR A 199 5.03 11.74 2.04
N ALA A 200 4.81 12.85 2.77
CA ALA A 200 5.77 13.92 2.92
C ALA A 200 6.90 13.51 3.87
N GLY A 201 8.04 13.15 3.34
CA GLY A 201 9.18 12.73 4.16
C GLY A 201 9.15 11.24 4.53
N ASP A 202 9.89 10.87 5.58
CA ASP A 202 10.20 9.46 5.84
C ASP A 202 9.39 8.86 7.00
N GLU A 203 8.49 9.60 7.60
CA GLU A 203 7.79 9.15 8.81
C GLU A 203 7.08 7.82 8.57
N LEU A 204 6.29 7.74 7.50
CA LEU A 204 5.55 6.53 7.16
C LEU A 204 6.49 5.39 6.74
N ALA A 205 7.53 5.68 5.96
CA ALA A 205 8.51 4.67 5.57
C ALA A 205 9.23 4.08 6.78
N ASN A 206 9.66 4.91 7.73
CA ASN A 206 10.30 4.48 8.97
C ASN A 206 9.34 3.69 9.86
N TRP A 207 8.07 4.11 9.94
CA TRP A 207 7.04 3.40 10.68
C TRP A 207 6.81 1.99 10.08
N LEU A 208 6.65 1.86 8.77
CA LEU A 208 6.53 0.55 8.12
C LEU A 208 7.74 -0.33 8.45
N LEU A 209 8.96 0.19 8.26
CA LEU A 209 10.21 -0.55 8.48
C LEU A 209 10.45 -0.95 9.94
N SER A 210 9.79 -0.30 10.91
CA SER A 210 9.88 -0.66 12.33
C SER A 210 9.12 -1.94 12.68
N HIS A 211 8.27 -2.46 11.77
CA HIS A 211 7.44 -3.64 11.99
C HIS A 211 7.99 -4.87 11.26
N LYS A 212 7.76 -6.02 11.88
CA LYS A 212 8.06 -7.34 11.32
C LYS A 212 6.95 -8.30 11.71
N LYS A 213 6.61 -9.26 10.84
CA LYS A 213 5.59 -10.27 11.17
C LYS A 213 5.97 -11.00 12.47
N SER A 214 5.01 -11.10 13.38
CA SER A 214 5.13 -11.96 14.55
C SER A 214 5.16 -13.43 14.08
N LYS A 215 6.08 -14.20 14.62
CA LYS A 215 6.13 -15.64 14.38
C LYS A 215 4.99 -16.36 15.08
#